data_0cd7d700c57011244e75e83f89b57fb7
#
_entry.id   0cd7d700c57011244e75e83f89b57fb7
#
_cell.length_a   1.000
_cell.length_b   1.000
_cell.length_c   1.000
_cell.angle_alpha   90.00
_cell.angle_beta   90.00
_cell.angle_gamma   90.00
#
_symmetry.space_group_name_H-M   'P 1'
#
loop_
_entity.id
_entity.type
_entity.pdbx_description
1 polymer ?
#
loop_
_entity_poly.entity_id
_entity_poly.type
_entity_poly.pdbx_seq_one_letter_code
_entity_poly.pdbx_strand_id
1 'polypeptide(L)'
;MPIQNLTLRSLSRSFRAFSAAMKTFSAKASEVPRKWWVIDAKDQVLGQVAVKAANLLRGKEKAIFTPHVDTGDFVVIINADKVRLTGKKEEQKSYMSFSGYVGGHKSENVRARRARHPELLIERAVRGMIPHNRLGRAVYRKLKVYRGDSHSHAAQQPAPATLP
;
A
#
# COMPACT_ATOMS: atom_id res chain seq x y z
N MET A 1 -63.78 18.52 16.59
CA MET A 1 -62.30 18.44 16.75
C MET A 1 -61.70 19.02 15.48
N PRO A 2 -60.96 20.12 15.52
CA PRO A 2 -60.38 20.73 14.32
C PRO A 2 -59.08 20.01 13.96
N ILE A 3 -58.97 19.57 12.71
CA ILE A 3 -57.76 19.03 12.08
C ILE A 3 -56.74 20.16 11.91
N GLN A 4 -55.64 20.08 12.70
CA GLN A 4 -54.59 21.06 12.58
C GLN A 4 -53.85 20.86 11.25
N ASN A 5 -53.91 21.90 10.39
CA ASN A 5 -53.15 22.00 9.16
C ASN A 5 -51.65 22.08 9.51
N LEU A 6 -50.94 20.98 9.40
CA LEU A 6 -49.47 20.99 9.39
C LEU A 6 -49.01 21.74 8.15
N THR A 7 -48.54 22.95 8.35
CA THR A 7 -48.06 23.81 7.26
C THR A 7 -46.81 23.23 6.61
N LEU A 8 -46.84 23.11 5.28
CA LEU A 8 -45.74 22.64 4.41
C LEU A 8 -44.41 23.36 4.63
N ARG A 9 -44.39 24.47 5.40
CA ARG A 9 -43.16 25.18 5.81
C ARG A 9 -42.27 24.45 6.81
N SER A 10 -42.85 23.58 7.65
CA SER A 10 -42.05 22.81 8.63
C SER A 10 -41.31 21.65 8.00
N LEU A 11 -41.86 21.02 6.95
CA LEU A 11 -41.25 19.93 6.20
C LEU A 11 -40.03 20.40 5.37
N SER A 12 -40.05 21.63 4.83
CA SER A 12 -38.91 22.13 4.05
C SER A 12 -37.67 22.45 4.87
N ARG A 13 -37.81 22.77 6.16
CA ARG A 13 -36.67 23.02 7.05
C ARG A 13 -35.95 21.71 7.48
N SER A 14 -36.72 20.64 7.74
CA SER A 14 -36.16 19.35 8.09
C SER A 14 -35.42 18.70 6.91
N PHE A 15 -35.93 18.82 5.68
CA PHE A 15 -35.22 18.32 4.48
C PHE A 15 -33.93 19.09 4.17
N ARG A 16 -33.88 20.42 4.40
CA ARG A 16 -32.63 21.18 4.24
C ARG A 16 -31.58 20.84 5.28
N ALA A 17 -31.97 20.57 6.50
CA ALA A 17 -31.04 20.14 7.56
C ALA A 17 -30.44 18.75 7.28
N PHE A 18 -31.23 17.83 6.71
CA PHE A 18 -30.76 16.49 6.35
C PHE A 18 -29.80 16.53 5.14
N SER A 19 -30.04 17.40 4.16
CA SER A 19 -29.15 17.59 3.00
C SER A 19 -27.80 18.23 3.38
N ALA A 20 -27.74 19.06 4.41
CA ALA A 20 -26.50 19.70 4.85
C ALA A 20 -25.55 18.75 5.61
N ALA A 21 -26.07 17.65 6.19
CA ALA A 21 -25.33 16.69 6.97
C ALA A 21 -24.65 15.57 6.15
N MET A 22 -24.94 15.43 4.86
CA MET A 22 -24.45 14.34 4.01
C MET A 22 -23.22 14.70 3.17
N LYS A 23 -22.31 15.50 3.70
CA LYS A 23 -21.00 15.68 3.05
C LYS A 23 -20.11 14.48 3.35
N THR A 24 -19.70 13.78 2.29
CA THR A 24 -18.71 12.71 2.41
C THR A 24 -17.38 13.28 2.88
N PHE A 25 -16.73 12.57 3.81
CA PHE A 25 -15.42 12.95 4.31
C PHE A 25 -14.38 12.88 3.18
N SER A 26 -13.56 13.90 3.04
CA SER A 26 -12.38 13.90 2.17
C SER A 26 -11.16 14.32 2.99
N ALA A 27 -10.14 13.45 3.03
CA ALA A 27 -8.93 13.72 3.80
C ALA A 27 -8.15 14.90 3.21
N LYS A 28 -7.58 15.75 4.09
CA LYS A 28 -6.59 16.74 3.71
C LYS A 28 -5.19 16.20 3.95
N ALA A 29 -4.28 16.39 3.00
CA ALA A 29 -2.92 15.82 3.06
C ALA A 29 -2.11 16.28 4.27
N SER A 30 -2.39 17.49 4.80
CA SER A 30 -1.74 18.06 6.00
C SER A 30 -2.18 17.43 7.32
N GLU A 31 -3.38 16.85 7.36
CA GLU A 31 -4.01 16.34 8.59
C GLU A 31 -3.84 14.82 8.74
N VAL A 32 -3.24 14.14 7.76
CA VAL A 32 -3.10 12.69 7.78
C VAL A 32 -1.99 12.24 8.74
N PRO A 33 -2.30 11.51 9.81
CA PRO A 33 -1.28 10.91 10.68
C PRO A 33 -0.57 9.78 9.93
N ARG A 34 0.76 9.83 9.89
CA ARG A 34 1.61 8.80 9.26
C ARG A 34 2.35 8.02 10.32
N LYS A 35 2.26 6.69 10.25
CA LYS A 35 2.94 5.74 11.13
C LYS A 35 4.04 5.01 10.38
N TRP A 36 4.94 4.39 11.13
CA TRP A 36 5.96 3.50 10.60
C TRP A 36 5.64 2.07 11.00
N TRP A 37 5.74 1.17 10.05
CA TRP A 37 5.47 -0.26 10.23
C TRP A 37 6.69 -1.07 9.81
N VAL A 38 7.01 -2.11 10.57
CA VAL A 38 8.00 -3.11 10.16
C VAL A 38 7.31 -4.44 9.87
N ILE A 39 7.67 -5.06 8.75
CA ILE A 39 7.20 -6.38 8.33
C ILE A 39 8.41 -7.29 8.24
N ASP A 40 8.39 -8.41 8.95
CA ASP A 40 9.38 -9.47 8.78
C ASP A 40 8.94 -10.40 7.64
N ALA A 41 9.78 -10.51 6.60
CA ALA A 41 9.52 -11.36 5.43
C ALA A 41 10.08 -12.79 5.58
N LYS A 42 10.73 -13.11 6.71
CA LYS A 42 11.31 -14.43 6.95
C LYS A 42 10.24 -15.53 6.86
N ASP A 43 10.48 -16.52 6.00
CA ASP A 43 9.63 -17.68 5.73
C ASP A 43 8.19 -17.34 5.27
N GLN A 44 7.91 -16.06 5.01
CA GLN A 44 6.62 -15.60 4.54
C GLN A 44 6.50 -15.68 3.01
N VAL A 45 5.28 -15.90 2.53
CA VAL A 45 4.99 -15.94 1.10
C VAL A 45 5.07 -14.54 0.51
N LEU A 46 5.88 -14.36 -0.56
CA LEU A 46 6.10 -13.08 -1.23
C LEU A 46 4.80 -12.30 -1.51
N GLY A 47 3.75 -13.00 -1.98
CA GLY A 47 2.46 -12.37 -2.31
C GLY A 47 1.75 -11.80 -1.09
N GLN A 48 1.75 -12.50 0.04
CA GLN A 48 1.13 -12.04 1.28
C GLN A 48 1.85 -10.81 1.84
N VAL A 49 3.18 -10.85 1.91
CA VAL A 49 4.00 -9.69 2.30
C VAL A 49 3.70 -8.49 1.41
N ALA A 50 3.65 -8.69 0.08
CA ALA A 50 3.40 -7.60 -0.86
C ALA A 50 1.99 -7.01 -0.74
N VAL A 51 0.95 -7.83 -0.51
CA VAL A 51 -0.43 -7.36 -0.29
C VAL A 51 -0.53 -6.52 0.98
N LYS A 52 0.03 -7.01 2.10
CA LYS A 52 0.01 -6.28 3.38
C LYS A 52 0.75 -4.94 3.25
N ALA A 53 1.96 -4.97 2.69
CA ALA A 53 2.73 -3.75 2.45
C ALA A 53 1.98 -2.76 1.55
N ALA A 54 1.37 -3.20 0.47
CA ALA A 54 0.60 -2.33 -0.43
C ALA A 54 -0.63 -1.71 0.25
N ASN A 55 -1.33 -2.46 1.11
CA ASN A 55 -2.48 -1.96 1.88
C ASN A 55 -2.07 -0.87 2.88
N LEU A 56 -0.98 -1.08 3.64
CA LEU A 56 -0.43 -0.10 4.57
C LEU A 56 0.06 1.16 3.84
N LEU A 57 0.83 1.00 2.74
CA LEU A 57 1.35 2.09 1.93
C LEU A 57 0.25 2.96 1.31
N ARG A 58 -0.86 2.36 0.88
CA ARG A 58 -2.04 3.06 0.36
C ARG A 58 -2.94 3.62 1.45
N GLY A 59 -2.81 3.12 2.68
CA GLY A 59 -3.68 3.50 3.80
C GLY A 59 -5.08 2.88 3.74
N LYS A 60 -5.27 1.75 3.05
CA LYS A 60 -6.58 1.10 2.93
C LYS A 60 -7.16 0.62 4.25
N GLU A 61 -6.32 0.39 5.25
CA GLU A 61 -6.73 -0.02 6.60
C GLU A 61 -7.21 1.15 7.45
N LYS A 62 -7.05 2.39 6.98
CA LYS A 62 -7.48 3.60 7.71
C LYS A 62 -8.90 3.99 7.32
N ALA A 63 -9.71 4.37 8.31
CA ALA A 63 -11.05 4.91 8.08
C ALA A 63 -11.06 6.20 7.22
N ILE A 64 -9.97 6.97 7.27
CA ILE A 64 -9.77 8.21 6.50
C ILE A 64 -9.31 7.97 5.05
N PHE A 65 -9.31 6.71 4.58
CA PHE A 65 -8.83 6.38 3.24
C PHE A 65 -9.56 7.19 2.16
N THR A 66 -8.79 7.94 1.37
CA THR A 66 -9.30 8.73 0.25
C THR A 66 -8.45 8.42 -0.99
N PRO A 67 -9.04 7.98 -2.12
CA PRO A 67 -8.28 7.47 -3.28
C PRO A 67 -7.34 8.48 -3.94
N HIS A 68 -7.66 9.77 -3.89
CA HIS A 68 -6.89 10.85 -4.53
C HIS A 68 -5.87 11.52 -3.58
N VAL A 69 -5.88 11.17 -2.29
CA VAL A 69 -4.96 11.71 -1.28
C VAL A 69 -4.06 10.60 -0.74
N ASP A 70 -2.79 10.90 -0.48
CA ASP A 70 -1.87 9.97 0.16
C ASP A 70 -2.15 9.88 1.66
N THR A 71 -2.94 8.89 2.06
CA THR A 71 -3.30 8.58 3.45
C THR A 71 -2.46 7.47 4.07
N GLY A 72 -1.52 6.90 3.30
CA GLY A 72 -0.76 5.73 3.69
C GLY A 72 0.40 6.01 4.64
N ASP A 73 0.93 4.93 5.19
CA ASP A 73 2.01 4.88 6.16
C ASP A 73 3.36 4.55 5.52
N PHE A 74 4.44 4.65 6.31
CA PHE A 74 5.76 4.16 5.92
C PHE A 74 5.88 2.68 6.27
N VAL A 75 6.49 1.91 5.38
CA VAL A 75 6.67 0.47 5.56
C VAL A 75 8.14 0.10 5.37
N VAL A 76 8.68 -0.58 6.37
CA VAL A 76 10.00 -1.18 6.36
C VAL A 76 9.83 -2.69 6.27
N ILE A 77 10.49 -3.34 5.32
CA ILE A 77 10.49 -4.81 5.19
C ILE A 77 11.90 -5.30 5.46
N ILE A 78 12.04 -6.26 6.35
CA ILE A 78 13.31 -6.89 6.72
C ILE A 78 13.35 -8.35 6.24
N ASN A 79 14.55 -8.96 6.22
CA ASN A 79 14.77 -10.34 5.81
C ASN A 79 14.29 -10.66 4.37
N ALA A 80 14.52 -9.75 3.43
CA ALA A 80 14.08 -9.92 2.05
C ALA A 80 14.72 -11.14 1.34
N ASP A 81 15.89 -11.60 1.77
CA ASP A 81 16.57 -12.78 1.26
C ASP A 81 15.85 -14.09 1.61
N LYS A 82 15.12 -14.13 2.75
CA LYS A 82 14.45 -15.32 3.30
C LYS A 82 12.98 -15.44 2.90
N VAL A 83 12.49 -14.56 2.01
CA VAL A 83 11.11 -14.60 1.52
C VAL A 83 10.84 -15.89 0.73
N ARG A 84 9.71 -16.53 0.96
CA ARG A 84 9.33 -17.79 0.31
C ARG A 84 8.52 -17.54 -0.97
N LEU A 85 8.81 -18.31 -2.00
CA LEU A 85 8.00 -18.42 -3.21
C LEU A 85 7.26 -19.76 -3.21
N THR A 86 6.01 -19.79 -3.65
CA THR A 86 5.20 -21.02 -3.69
C THR A 86 5.37 -21.77 -5.00
N GLY A 87 5.30 -23.11 -4.95
CA GLY A 87 5.42 -23.99 -6.11
C GLY A 87 6.80 -23.86 -6.77
N LYS A 88 6.85 -24.09 -8.08
CA LYS A 88 8.09 -24.07 -8.88
C LYS A 88 8.51 -22.66 -9.34
N LYS A 89 8.01 -21.58 -8.70
CA LYS A 89 8.29 -20.20 -9.12
C LYS A 89 9.76 -19.79 -8.98
N GLU A 90 10.50 -20.43 -8.09
CA GLU A 90 11.94 -20.17 -7.91
C GLU A 90 12.73 -20.41 -9.22
N GLU A 91 12.34 -21.42 -9.97
CA GLU A 91 13.00 -21.82 -11.22
C GLU A 91 12.32 -21.23 -12.47
N GLN A 92 10.99 -21.25 -12.49
CA GLN A 92 10.23 -20.91 -13.69
C GLN A 92 9.96 -19.42 -13.84
N LYS A 93 9.89 -18.65 -12.73
CA LYS A 93 9.57 -17.23 -12.81
C LYS A 93 10.78 -16.46 -13.31
N SER A 94 10.59 -15.70 -14.37
CA SER A 94 11.59 -14.78 -14.93
C SER A 94 11.10 -13.34 -14.89
N TYR A 95 12.05 -12.43 -14.76
CA TYR A 95 11.84 -11.00 -14.87
C TYR A 95 12.43 -10.49 -16.17
N MET A 96 11.57 -9.94 -17.01
CA MET A 96 11.98 -9.39 -18.31
C MET A 96 12.20 -7.88 -18.16
N SER A 97 13.24 -7.37 -18.81
CA SER A 97 13.52 -5.95 -18.99
C SER A 97 13.88 -5.69 -20.45
N PHE A 98 13.55 -4.50 -20.93
CA PHE A 98 13.83 -4.09 -22.30
C PHE A 98 14.55 -2.74 -22.27
N SER A 99 15.65 -2.62 -23.01
CA SER A 99 16.47 -1.41 -23.05
C SER A 99 15.99 -0.36 -24.04
N GLY A 100 15.00 -0.67 -24.89
CA GLY A 100 14.50 0.20 -25.95
C GLY A 100 15.16 -0.01 -27.31
N TYR A 101 16.23 -0.80 -27.40
CA TYR A 101 16.94 -1.10 -28.65
C TYR A 101 16.58 -2.48 -29.20
N VAL A 102 16.73 -2.67 -30.50
CA VAL A 102 16.54 -3.98 -31.15
C VAL A 102 17.47 -5.00 -30.47
N GLY A 103 16.92 -6.19 -30.13
CA GLY A 103 17.66 -7.20 -29.38
C GLY A 103 17.88 -6.91 -27.90
N GLY A 104 17.38 -5.77 -27.36
CA GLY A 104 17.60 -5.33 -26.00
C GLY A 104 16.76 -6.04 -24.91
N HIS A 105 16.14 -7.18 -25.22
CA HIS A 105 15.45 -8.01 -24.23
C HIS A 105 16.44 -8.73 -23.32
N LYS A 106 16.27 -8.53 -22.00
CA LYS A 106 17.01 -9.26 -20.97
C LYS A 106 16.03 -10.00 -20.08
N SER A 107 16.27 -11.29 -19.87
CA SER A 107 15.50 -12.14 -18.97
C SER A 107 16.41 -12.62 -17.82
N GLU A 108 15.92 -12.54 -16.62
CA GLU A 108 16.63 -12.95 -15.41
C GLU A 108 15.72 -13.80 -14.53
N ASN A 109 16.17 -15.01 -14.16
CA ASN A 109 15.42 -15.88 -13.27
C ASN A 109 15.41 -15.35 -11.84
N VAL A 110 14.37 -15.71 -11.07
CA VAL A 110 14.24 -15.33 -9.66
C VAL A 110 15.46 -15.73 -8.84
N ARG A 111 15.97 -16.95 -9.04
CA ARG A 111 17.15 -17.48 -8.32
C ARG A 111 18.37 -16.58 -8.52
N ALA A 112 18.67 -16.18 -9.75
CA ALA A 112 19.78 -15.28 -10.05
C ALA A 112 19.57 -13.88 -9.45
N ARG A 113 18.34 -13.36 -9.52
CA ARG A 113 17.99 -12.06 -8.94
C ARG A 113 18.08 -12.06 -7.42
N ARG A 114 17.62 -13.13 -6.74
CA ARG A 114 17.75 -13.29 -5.29
C ARG A 114 19.20 -13.25 -4.83
N ALA A 115 20.10 -13.91 -5.55
CA ALA A 115 21.52 -13.93 -5.19
C ALA A 115 22.15 -12.53 -5.23
N ARG A 116 21.76 -11.69 -6.22
CA ARG A 116 22.31 -10.34 -6.40
C ARG A 116 21.59 -9.29 -5.57
N HIS A 117 20.28 -9.17 -5.73
CA HIS A 117 19.44 -8.10 -5.17
C HIS A 117 18.08 -8.67 -4.72
N PRO A 118 18.00 -9.32 -3.56
CA PRO A 118 16.76 -9.91 -3.06
C PRO A 118 15.67 -8.86 -2.80
N GLU A 119 16.04 -7.63 -2.46
CA GLU A 119 15.13 -6.52 -2.21
C GLU A 119 14.22 -6.25 -3.41
N LEU A 120 14.77 -6.35 -4.63
CA LEU A 120 14.04 -6.10 -5.87
C LEU A 120 12.88 -7.10 -6.12
N LEU A 121 12.90 -8.28 -5.50
CA LEU A 121 11.81 -9.24 -5.59
C LEU A 121 10.55 -8.68 -4.93
N ILE A 122 10.71 -8.17 -3.70
CA ILE A 122 9.63 -7.58 -2.91
C ILE A 122 9.20 -6.25 -3.52
N GLU A 123 10.14 -5.39 -3.84
CA GLU A 123 9.87 -4.08 -4.44
C GLU A 123 9.03 -4.19 -5.71
N ARG A 124 9.37 -5.13 -6.60
CA ARG A 124 8.65 -5.35 -7.85
C ARG A 124 7.24 -5.91 -7.61
N ALA A 125 7.08 -6.79 -6.62
CA ALA A 125 5.79 -7.33 -6.22
C ALA A 125 4.88 -6.22 -5.65
N VAL A 126 5.37 -5.41 -4.74
CA VAL A 126 4.63 -4.28 -4.15
C VAL A 126 4.30 -3.22 -5.20
N ARG A 127 5.27 -2.86 -6.06
CA ARG A 127 5.06 -1.89 -7.13
C ARG A 127 3.93 -2.30 -8.08
N GLY A 128 3.80 -3.59 -8.40
CA GLY A 128 2.71 -4.12 -9.22
C GLY A 128 1.33 -4.02 -8.57
N MET A 129 1.27 -3.87 -7.22
CA MET A 129 0.01 -3.76 -6.45
C MET A 129 -0.38 -2.30 -6.14
N ILE A 130 0.49 -1.35 -6.45
CA ILE A 130 0.24 0.09 -6.28
C ILE A 130 -0.18 0.69 -7.62
N PRO A 131 -1.11 1.66 -7.67
CA PRO A 131 -1.51 2.34 -8.90
C PRO A 131 -0.33 2.98 -9.63
N HIS A 132 -0.29 2.85 -10.97
CA HIS A 132 0.79 3.36 -11.82
C HIS A 132 0.59 4.84 -12.21
N ASN A 133 0.36 5.71 -11.22
CA ASN A 133 0.16 7.15 -11.42
C ASN A 133 1.16 7.99 -10.60
N ARG A 134 1.03 9.32 -10.64
CA ARG A 134 1.88 10.24 -9.87
C ARG A 134 1.78 9.99 -8.36
N LEU A 135 0.55 9.77 -7.86
CA LEU A 135 0.29 9.44 -6.45
C LEU A 135 0.94 8.11 -6.07
N GLY A 136 0.79 7.07 -6.89
CA GLY A 136 1.40 5.77 -6.64
C GLY A 136 2.93 5.82 -6.58
N ARG A 137 3.58 6.69 -7.39
CA ARG A 137 5.04 6.92 -7.28
C ARG A 137 5.44 7.56 -5.95
N ALA A 138 4.64 8.51 -5.44
CA ALA A 138 4.87 9.12 -4.14
C ALA A 138 4.68 8.11 -3.00
N VAL A 139 3.62 7.31 -3.07
CA VAL A 139 3.32 6.21 -2.13
C VAL A 139 4.45 5.18 -2.10
N TYR A 140 4.96 4.77 -3.27
CA TYR A 140 6.03 3.79 -3.38
C TYR A 140 7.34 4.24 -2.72
N ARG A 141 7.66 5.54 -2.69
CA ARG A 141 8.86 6.07 -2.01
C ARG A 141 8.87 5.82 -0.50
N LYS A 142 7.72 5.54 0.09
CA LYS A 142 7.56 5.21 1.52
C LYS A 142 7.90 3.75 1.85
N LEU A 143 8.11 2.92 0.85
CA LEU A 143 8.60 1.56 1.01
C LEU A 143 10.11 1.55 1.18
N LYS A 144 10.59 0.84 2.20
CA LYS A 144 12.01 0.56 2.44
C LYS A 144 12.17 -0.94 2.61
N VAL A 145 13.05 -1.55 1.83
CA VAL A 145 13.29 -3.00 1.87
C VAL A 145 14.76 -3.25 2.22
N TYR A 146 14.99 -4.15 3.16
CA TYR A 146 16.31 -4.53 3.64
C TYR A 146 16.52 -6.03 3.47
N ARG A 147 17.73 -6.40 3.04
CA ARG A 147 18.11 -7.78 2.82
C ARG A 147 18.13 -8.59 4.14
N GLY A 148 18.78 -8.05 5.16
CA GLY A 148 18.94 -8.68 6.48
C GLY A 148 17.86 -8.28 7.48
N ASP A 149 18.13 -8.54 8.74
CA ASP A 149 17.27 -8.25 9.89
C ASP A 149 17.41 -6.82 10.43
N SER A 150 18.51 -6.14 10.09
CA SER A 150 18.77 -4.77 10.56
C SER A 150 18.26 -3.72 9.56
N HIS A 151 17.79 -2.59 10.08
CA HIS A 151 17.34 -1.44 9.30
C HIS A 151 17.82 -0.12 9.92
N SER A 152 17.95 0.92 9.12
CA SER A 152 18.43 2.25 9.57
C SER A 152 17.35 3.15 10.20
N HIS A 153 16.11 2.64 10.35
CA HIS A 153 14.95 3.42 10.81
C HIS A 153 14.58 3.19 12.27
N ALA A 154 15.55 2.90 13.15
CA ALA A 154 15.29 2.68 14.59
C ALA A 154 14.74 3.96 15.27
N ALA A 155 15.21 5.13 14.87
CA ALA A 155 14.76 6.42 15.43
C ALA A 155 13.26 6.69 15.21
N GLN A 156 12.67 6.13 14.16
CA GLN A 156 11.24 6.27 13.84
C GLN A 156 10.35 5.28 14.61
N GLN A 157 10.94 4.38 15.40
CA GLN A 157 10.25 3.37 16.22
C GLN A 157 9.13 2.64 15.46
N PRO A 158 9.44 1.93 14.36
CA PRO A 158 8.43 1.27 13.56
C PRO A 158 7.71 0.17 14.36
N ALA A 159 6.37 0.18 14.34
CA ALA A 159 5.57 -0.84 14.99
C ALA A 159 5.55 -2.15 14.16
N PRO A 160 5.59 -3.34 14.78
CA PRO A 160 5.47 -4.59 14.05
C PRO A 160 4.08 -4.73 13.41
N ALA A 161 4.05 -5.09 12.12
CA ALA A 161 2.81 -5.38 11.41
C ALA A 161 2.64 -6.90 11.26
N THR A 162 1.55 -7.43 11.80
CA THR A 162 1.20 -8.84 11.67
C THR A 162 0.74 -9.16 10.25
N LEU A 163 1.25 -10.24 9.69
CA LEU A 163 0.77 -10.82 8.44
C LEU A 163 -0.46 -11.69 8.69
N PRO A 164 -1.39 -11.78 7.75
CA PRO A 164 -2.56 -12.65 7.87
C PRO A 164 -2.20 -14.13 7.77
#